data_044c09a2f8962592bbe6b610f093350f
#
_entry.id   044c09a2f8962592bbe6b610f093350f
#
_cell.length_a   1.000
_cell.length_b   1.000
_cell.length_c   1.000
_cell.angle_alpha   90.00
_cell.angle_beta   90.00
_cell.angle_gamma   90.00
#
_symmetry.space_group_name_H-M   'P 1'
#
loop_
_entity.id
_entity.type
_entity.pdbx_description
1 polymer ?
#
loop_
_entity_poly.entity_id
_entity_poly.type
_entity_poly.pdbx_seq_one_letter_code
_entity_poly.pdbx_strand_id
1 'polypeptide(L)'
;MTLSRFVRRATGALCVAAACATVSTAQAQDIQMYAFSSGALTLAKGFLQNFGPMEPLITVPVGFYLIRHPKGYVLFDCGNNDKILTDASYWPPSQMAMKPVTTPDVAIDVQLKKANVSMDDIKYVVLSHMHLDHAGNAAKFPKATIIVQRDEIRNAFWPEHGTGGNYIPGDFFPLRKPYDNNINAVNMIQLNGDHDIFGDGTLIVKRWVAHTPGSQMMTVKLKNTGLVILTGDNVYFRENVEKNLPPSIGLAYHPTGYYTAYEWIRQTMASQKADYFTAHDPDAWKAMKKAPAFYD
;
A
#
# COMPACT_ATOMS: atom_id res chain seq x y z
N MET A 1 59.84 59.91 -33.87
CA MET A 1 58.91 59.01 -34.52
C MET A 1 58.42 58.03 -33.49
N THR A 2 57.24 58.31 -32.85
CA THR A 2 56.66 57.53 -31.72
C THR A 2 55.29 57.02 -32.17
N LEU A 3 55.19 55.70 -32.32
CA LEU A 3 53.90 55.04 -32.58
C LEU A 3 53.19 54.71 -31.25
N SER A 4 52.04 55.29 -30.98
CA SER A 4 51.16 54.94 -29.86
C SER A 4 50.28 53.79 -30.30
N ARG A 5 50.28 52.70 -29.54
CA ARG A 5 49.33 51.58 -29.68
C ARG A 5 48.10 51.83 -28.77
N PHE A 6 46.91 51.98 -29.39
CA PHE A 6 45.64 51.96 -28.70
C PHE A 6 45.25 50.51 -28.40
N VAL A 7 45.12 50.21 -27.09
CA VAL A 7 44.53 48.96 -26.63
C VAL A 7 43.04 49.20 -26.35
N ARG A 8 42.15 48.64 -27.17
CA ARG A 8 40.70 48.59 -26.91
C ARG A 8 40.41 47.47 -25.91
N ARG A 9 39.96 47.81 -24.73
CA ARG A 9 39.35 46.85 -23.76
C ARG A 9 37.92 46.56 -24.18
N ALA A 10 37.61 45.31 -24.55
CA ALA A 10 36.27 44.82 -24.73
C ALA A 10 35.77 44.32 -23.36
N THR A 11 34.81 45.02 -22.80
CA THR A 11 34.05 44.57 -21.62
C THR A 11 32.92 43.63 -22.07
N GLY A 12 33.12 42.32 -21.93
CA GLY A 12 32.09 41.33 -22.14
C GLY A 12 31.19 41.29 -20.91
N ALA A 13 29.95 41.70 -21.07
CA ALA A 13 28.89 41.51 -20.05
C ALA A 13 28.42 40.05 -20.08
N LEU A 14 28.71 39.32 -19.01
CA LEU A 14 28.21 37.95 -18.81
C LEU A 14 26.80 38.03 -18.29
N CYS A 15 25.77 37.83 -19.13
CA CYS A 15 24.40 37.65 -18.72
C CYS A 15 24.23 36.25 -18.13
N VAL A 16 24.24 36.11 -16.81
CA VAL A 16 23.82 34.89 -16.12
C VAL A 16 22.30 34.85 -16.16
N ALA A 17 21.72 34.04 -17.04
CA ALA A 17 20.31 33.72 -17.02
C ALA A 17 20.03 32.77 -15.83
N ALA A 18 19.48 33.33 -14.75
CA ALA A 18 18.97 32.54 -13.65
C ALA A 18 17.70 31.78 -14.14
N ALA A 19 17.85 30.51 -14.44
CA ALA A 19 16.72 29.63 -14.67
C ALA A 19 15.99 29.45 -13.31
N CYS A 20 14.96 30.23 -13.05
CA CYS A 20 14.02 29.96 -11.97
C CYS A 20 13.28 28.66 -12.32
N ALA A 21 13.73 27.56 -11.74
CA ALA A 21 12.93 26.33 -11.71
C ALA A 21 11.67 26.65 -10.89
N THR A 22 10.55 26.89 -11.59
CA THR A 22 9.23 26.95 -10.95
C THR A 22 8.97 25.55 -10.40
N VAL A 23 9.12 25.39 -9.09
CA VAL A 23 8.58 24.22 -8.38
C VAL A 23 7.07 24.32 -8.56
N SER A 24 6.54 23.58 -9.54
CA SER A 24 5.10 23.42 -9.71
C SER A 24 4.60 22.74 -8.44
N THR A 25 3.96 23.51 -7.56
CA THR A 25 3.19 22.91 -6.47
C THR A 25 2.13 22.05 -7.14
N ALA A 26 2.25 20.73 -7.03
CA ALA A 26 1.25 19.80 -7.55
C ALA A 26 -0.10 20.21 -6.96
N GLN A 27 -0.92 20.86 -7.76
CA GLN A 27 -2.27 21.22 -7.37
C GLN A 27 -3.01 19.90 -7.15
N ALA A 28 -3.67 19.74 -6.01
CA ALA A 28 -4.45 18.56 -5.70
C ALA A 28 -5.45 18.34 -6.86
N GLN A 29 -5.16 17.35 -7.69
CA GLN A 29 -6.00 16.97 -8.83
C GLN A 29 -7.30 16.36 -8.28
N ASP A 30 -8.31 16.15 -9.12
CA ASP A 30 -9.56 15.48 -8.75
C ASP A 30 -9.31 13.98 -8.48
N ILE A 31 -8.60 13.71 -7.37
CA ILE A 31 -8.28 12.37 -6.90
C ILE A 31 -9.37 11.93 -5.95
N GLN A 32 -9.90 10.74 -6.17
CA GLN A 32 -10.89 10.11 -5.31
C GLN A 32 -10.34 8.82 -4.75
N MET A 33 -10.57 8.57 -3.46
CA MET A 33 -10.17 7.32 -2.81
C MET A 33 -11.40 6.61 -2.24
N TYR A 34 -11.55 5.35 -2.60
CA TYR A 34 -12.64 4.47 -2.18
C TYR A 34 -12.09 3.38 -1.26
N ALA A 35 -12.84 3.07 -0.20
CA ALA A 35 -12.53 1.95 0.68
C ALA A 35 -13.45 0.76 0.39
N PHE A 36 -12.86 -0.43 0.35
CA PHE A 36 -13.51 -1.72 0.12
C PHE A 36 -13.05 -2.75 1.14
N SER A 37 -13.78 -3.86 1.24
CA SER A 37 -13.36 -5.00 2.04
C SER A 37 -13.58 -6.30 1.26
N SER A 38 -12.59 -7.19 1.31
CA SER A 38 -12.71 -8.59 0.86
C SER A 38 -13.23 -9.52 1.97
N GLY A 39 -14.02 -8.98 2.90
CA GLY A 39 -14.59 -9.69 4.02
C GLY A 39 -13.90 -9.37 5.35
N ALA A 40 -13.79 -10.37 6.20
CA ALA A 40 -13.23 -10.23 7.54
C ALA A 40 -12.54 -11.50 7.99
N LEU A 41 -11.68 -11.38 8.99
CA LEU A 41 -10.99 -12.46 9.68
C LEU A 41 -11.33 -12.43 11.17
N THR A 42 -11.27 -13.58 11.86
CA THR A 42 -11.54 -13.69 13.29
C THR A 42 -10.30 -14.24 13.99
N LEU A 43 -9.74 -13.46 14.90
CA LEU A 43 -8.50 -13.81 15.62
C LEU A 43 -8.42 -13.07 16.96
N ALA A 44 -7.42 -13.42 17.76
CA ALA A 44 -7.19 -12.76 19.04
C ALA A 44 -6.61 -11.34 18.85
N LYS A 45 -7.15 -10.35 19.57
CA LYS A 45 -6.60 -8.98 19.56
C LYS A 45 -5.12 -8.95 19.95
N GLY A 46 -4.70 -9.84 20.87
CA GLY A 46 -3.32 -9.92 21.34
C GLY A 46 -2.28 -10.25 20.27
N PHE A 47 -2.68 -10.81 19.11
CA PHE A 47 -1.78 -10.93 17.96
C PHE A 47 -1.51 -9.59 17.29
N LEU A 48 -2.55 -8.76 17.14
CA LEU A 48 -2.52 -7.49 16.41
C LEU A 48 -2.09 -6.30 17.29
N GLN A 49 -2.04 -6.52 18.61
CA GLN A 49 -1.67 -5.50 19.60
C GLN A 49 -1.07 -6.17 20.84
N ASN A 50 0.17 -5.85 21.17
CA ASN A 50 0.80 -6.35 22.41
C ASN A 50 -0.05 -5.98 23.62
N PHE A 51 -0.11 -6.89 24.58
CA PHE A 51 -0.93 -6.81 25.79
C PHE A 51 -2.45 -6.80 25.54
N GLY A 52 -2.88 -6.97 24.29
CA GLY A 52 -4.29 -7.20 23.96
C GLY A 52 -4.76 -8.58 24.47
N PRO A 53 -6.09 -8.74 24.70
CA PRO A 53 -6.62 -10.02 25.16
C PRO A 53 -6.50 -11.10 24.07
N MET A 54 -6.30 -12.34 24.49
CA MET A 54 -6.34 -13.51 23.61
C MET A 54 -7.77 -14.03 23.42
N GLU A 55 -8.67 -13.73 24.34
CA GLU A 55 -10.09 -14.03 24.29
C GLU A 55 -10.92 -12.86 24.87
N PRO A 56 -12.14 -12.59 24.41
CA PRO A 56 -12.76 -13.25 23.25
C PRO A 56 -12.05 -12.89 21.94
N LEU A 57 -12.17 -13.77 20.94
CA LEU A 57 -11.71 -13.46 19.58
C LEU A 57 -12.48 -12.26 19.04
N ILE A 58 -11.82 -11.45 18.24
CA ILE A 58 -12.40 -10.30 17.54
C ILE A 58 -12.48 -10.55 16.04
N THR A 59 -13.45 -9.92 15.39
CA THR A 59 -13.57 -9.92 13.94
C THR A 59 -13.03 -8.61 13.39
N VAL A 60 -12.06 -8.70 12.50
CA VAL A 60 -11.41 -7.56 11.85
C VAL A 60 -11.72 -7.54 10.36
N PRO A 61 -11.95 -6.37 9.74
CA PRO A 61 -12.13 -6.28 8.29
C PRO A 61 -10.82 -6.63 7.56
N VAL A 62 -10.94 -6.98 6.28
CA VAL A 62 -9.81 -7.06 5.33
C VAL A 62 -10.00 -5.94 4.32
N GLY A 63 -9.48 -4.76 4.66
CA GLY A 63 -9.66 -3.53 3.90
C GLY A 63 -8.66 -3.40 2.75
N PHE A 64 -9.11 -2.84 1.62
CA PHE A 64 -8.27 -2.42 0.51
C PHE A 64 -8.82 -1.13 -0.11
N TYR A 65 -7.99 -0.40 -0.88
CA TYR A 65 -8.31 0.95 -1.32
C TYR A 65 -8.11 1.13 -2.81
N LEU A 66 -9.07 1.77 -3.48
CA LEU A 66 -8.95 2.18 -4.87
C LEU A 66 -8.77 3.69 -4.95
N ILE A 67 -7.75 4.13 -5.65
CA ILE A 67 -7.48 5.54 -5.93
C ILE A 67 -7.75 5.81 -7.40
N ARG A 68 -8.75 6.65 -7.67
CA ARG A 68 -9.00 7.22 -8.99
C ARG A 68 -8.14 8.44 -9.17
N HIS A 69 -7.12 8.33 -9.99
CA HIS A 69 -6.22 9.42 -10.36
C HIS A 69 -6.43 9.78 -11.85
N PRO A 70 -6.27 11.05 -12.29
CA PRO A 70 -6.40 11.43 -13.71
C PRO A 70 -5.51 10.63 -14.66
N LYS A 71 -4.37 10.11 -14.18
CA LYS A 71 -3.42 9.30 -14.98
C LYS A 71 -3.72 7.78 -14.91
N GLY A 72 -4.78 7.33 -14.20
CA GLY A 72 -5.22 5.94 -14.12
C GLY A 72 -5.54 5.48 -12.70
N TYR A 73 -6.21 4.32 -12.59
CA TYR A 73 -6.59 3.74 -11.30
C TYR A 73 -5.42 3.03 -10.63
N VAL A 74 -5.29 3.23 -9.33
CA VAL A 74 -4.32 2.54 -8.47
C VAL A 74 -5.08 1.79 -7.38
N LEU A 75 -4.81 0.50 -7.25
CA LEU A 75 -5.32 -0.31 -6.16
C LEU A 75 -4.22 -0.46 -5.09
N PHE A 76 -4.52 -0.19 -3.83
CA PHE A 76 -3.64 -0.47 -2.70
C PHE A 76 -4.17 -1.69 -1.97
N ASP A 77 -3.44 -2.79 -2.05
CA ASP A 77 -3.82 -4.16 -1.69
C ASP A 77 -5.00 -4.70 -2.51
N CYS A 78 -5.27 -5.97 -2.43
CA CYS A 78 -6.33 -6.63 -3.20
C CYS A 78 -7.04 -7.76 -2.42
N GLY A 79 -6.91 -7.75 -1.10
CA GLY A 79 -7.67 -8.59 -0.19
C GLY A 79 -7.37 -10.08 -0.27
N ASN A 80 -8.27 -10.86 0.33
CA ASN A 80 -8.24 -12.32 0.29
C ASN A 80 -8.42 -12.86 -1.13
N ASN A 81 -7.80 -14.00 -1.43
CA ASN A 81 -8.02 -14.65 -2.73
C ASN A 81 -9.45 -15.18 -2.84
N ASP A 82 -10.17 -14.78 -3.89
CA ASP A 82 -11.55 -15.21 -4.12
C ASP A 82 -11.73 -16.73 -4.29
N LYS A 83 -10.65 -17.50 -4.48
CA LYS A 83 -10.71 -18.96 -4.49
C LYS A 83 -11.25 -19.53 -3.18
N ILE A 84 -11.03 -18.84 -2.04
CA ILE A 84 -11.59 -19.30 -0.76
C ILE A 84 -13.13 -19.29 -0.73
N LEU A 85 -13.77 -18.56 -1.64
CA LEU A 85 -15.23 -18.49 -1.74
C LEU A 85 -15.84 -19.81 -2.22
N THR A 86 -15.07 -20.60 -2.96
CA THR A 86 -15.51 -21.86 -3.60
C THR A 86 -14.70 -23.08 -3.20
N ASP A 87 -13.50 -22.87 -2.64
CA ASP A 87 -12.57 -23.94 -2.25
C ASP A 87 -11.98 -23.63 -0.87
N ALA A 88 -12.57 -24.23 0.17
CA ALA A 88 -12.10 -24.08 1.55
C ALA A 88 -10.71 -24.69 1.80
N SER A 89 -10.18 -25.51 0.87
CA SER A 89 -8.85 -26.10 0.97
C SER A 89 -7.75 -25.19 0.38
N TYR A 90 -8.13 -24.09 -0.25
CA TYR A 90 -7.16 -23.16 -0.86
C TYR A 90 -6.20 -22.55 0.15
N TRP A 91 -6.70 -22.19 1.33
CA TRP A 91 -5.86 -21.82 2.46
C TRP A 91 -5.55 -23.03 3.34
N PRO A 92 -4.34 -23.12 3.89
CA PRO A 92 -4.03 -24.13 4.91
C PRO A 92 -4.98 -24.05 6.11
N PRO A 93 -5.19 -25.17 6.85
CA PRO A 93 -6.11 -25.19 8.00
C PRO A 93 -5.82 -24.13 9.06
N SER A 94 -4.56 -23.77 9.27
CA SER A 94 -4.16 -22.73 10.24
C SER A 94 -4.70 -21.35 9.84
N GLN A 95 -4.73 -21.00 8.55
CA GLN A 95 -5.28 -19.77 8.03
C GLN A 95 -6.81 -19.81 7.96
N MET A 96 -7.40 -20.97 7.59
CA MET A 96 -8.85 -21.15 7.64
C MET A 96 -9.41 -21.07 9.07
N ALA A 97 -8.60 -21.33 10.10
CA ALA A 97 -8.99 -21.14 11.50
C ALA A 97 -9.34 -19.66 11.84
N MET A 98 -8.90 -18.71 11.05
CA MET A 98 -9.30 -17.29 11.15
C MET A 98 -10.72 -17.02 10.62
N LYS A 99 -11.44 -18.04 10.18
CA LYS A 99 -12.83 -17.99 9.72
C LYS A 99 -13.09 -16.84 8.73
N PRO A 100 -12.40 -16.81 7.57
CA PRO A 100 -12.62 -15.77 6.58
C PRO A 100 -14.08 -15.75 6.14
N VAL A 101 -14.61 -14.55 5.86
CA VAL A 101 -15.91 -14.43 5.22
C VAL A 101 -15.80 -14.93 3.78
N THR A 102 -16.70 -15.85 3.41
CA THR A 102 -16.69 -16.53 2.10
C THR A 102 -18.01 -16.33 1.31
N THR A 103 -18.69 -15.22 1.53
CA THR A 103 -19.88 -14.86 0.77
C THR A 103 -19.50 -14.22 -0.57
N PRO A 104 -20.27 -14.45 -1.67
CA PRO A 104 -19.90 -13.96 -3.01
C PRO A 104 -19.77 -12.44 -3.14
N ASP A 105 -20.42 -11.67 -2.27
CA ASP A 105 -20.40 -10.22 -2.27
C ASP A 105 -19.05 -9.61 -1.89
N VAL A 106 -18.15 -10.39 -1.26
CA VAL A 106 -16.79 -9.94 -0.90
C VAL A 106 -15.78 -10.14 -2.03
N ALA A 107 -16.16 -10.80 -3.14
CA ALA A 107 -15.27 -11.00 -4.28
C ALA A 107 -14.77 -9.66 -4.84
N ILE A 108 -13.49 -9.62 -5.24
CA ILE A 108 -12.81 -8.38 -5.63
C ILE A 108 -13.51 -7.66 -6.80
N ASP A 109 -13.98 -8.39 -7.80
CA ASP A 109 -14.69 -7.80 -8.94
C ASP A 109 -16.06 -7.24 -8.53
N VAL A 110 -16.76 -7.89 -7.60
CA VAL A 110 -18.04 -7.40 -7.05
C VAL A 110 -17.82 -6.12 -6.23
N GLN A 111 -16.73 -6.08 -5.47
CA GLN A 111 -16.39 -4.88 -4.70
C GLN A 111 -16.06 -3.69 -5.63
N LEU A 112 -15.21 -3.87 -6.64
CA LEU A 112 -14.83 -2.80 -7.58
C LEU A 112 -16.01 -2.25 -8.37
N LYS A 113 -17.00 -3.09 -8.71
CA LYS A 113 -18.25 -2.66 -9.37
C LYS A 113 -19.03 -1.62 -8.56
N LYS A 114 -18.89 -1.57 -7.23
CA LYS A 114 -19.52 -0.52 -6.39
C LYS A 114 -19.03 0.89 -6.73
N ALA A 115 -17.82 1.01 -7.29
CA ALA A 115 -17.28 2.27 -7.80
C ALA A 115 -17.35 2.39 -9.33
N ASN A 116 -18.10 1.50 -10.01
CA ASN A 116 -18.19 1.39 -11.47
C ASN A 116 -16.81 1.19 -12.14
N VAL A 117 -15.93 0.39 -11.53
CA VAL A 117 -14.58 0.10 -12.03
C VAL A 117 -14.46 -1.39 -12.33
N SER A 118 -13.89 -1.72 -13.48
CA SER A 118 -13.53 -3.07 -13.87
C SER A 118 -12.10 -3.40 -13.41
N MET A 119 -11.79 -4.67 -13.22
CA MET A 119 -10.41 -5.11 -12.96
C MET A 119 -9.47 -4.72 -14.11
N ASP A 120 -9.97 -4.66 -15.34
CA ASP A 120 -9.21 -4.28 -16.53
C ASP A 120 -8.84 -2.78 -16.58
N ASP A 121 -9.53 -1.94 -15.79
CA ASP A 121 -9.24 -0.51 -15.69
C ASP A 121 -8.07 -0.21 -14.74
N ILE A 122 -7.68 -1.18 -13.91
CA ILE A 122 -6.62 -1.00 -12.92
C ILE A 122 -5.26 -0.93 -13.63
N LYS A 123 -4.60 0.22 -13.46
CA LYS A 123 -3.27 0.47 -14.03
C LYS A 123 -2.15 -0.04 -13.13
N TYR A 124 -2.29 0.16 -11.84
CA TYR A 124 -1.31 -0.28 -10.84
C TYR A 124 -2.00 -0.99 -9.68
N VAL A 125 -1.39 -2.07 -9.20
CA VAL A 125 -1.70 -2.69 -7.91
C VAL A 125 -0.46 -2.53 -7.03
N VAL A 126 -0.59 -1.75 -5.97
CA VAL A 126 0.45 -1.55 -4.96
C VAL A 126 0.18 -2.53 -3.83
N LEU A 127 1.08 -3.46 -3.60
CA LEU A 127 0.96 -4.39 -2.48
C LEU A 127 1.71 -3.82 -1.28
N SER A 128 1.00 -3.60 -0.17
CA SER A 128 1.64 -3.21 1.09
C SER A 128 2.65 -4.27 1.52
N HIS A 129 2.30 -5.53 1.32
CA HIS A 129 3.11 -6.73 1.46
C HIS A 129 2.38 -7.91 0.78
N MET A 130 2.96 -9.12 0.83
CA MET A 130 2.43 -10.25 0.07
C MET A 130 1.76 -11.34 0.93
N HIS A 131 1.22 -11.02 2.09
CA HIS A 131 0.39 -11.95 2.84
C HIS A 131 -0.96 -12.18 2.16
N LEU A 132 -1.60 -13.26 2.56
CA LEU A 132 -2.80 -13.86 1.96
C LEU A 132 -4.02 -12.92 1.86
N ASP A 133 -4.12 -11.96 2.75
CA ASP A 133 -5.21 -11.01 2.87
C ASP A 133 -4.90 -9.62 2.27
N HIS A 134 -3.70 -9.46 1.69
CA HIS A 134 -3.27 -8.26 0.96
C HIS A 134 -2.98 -8.53 -0.51
N ALA A 135 -2.34 -9.64 -0.83
CA ALA A 135 -1.94 -10.00 -2.19
C ALA A 135 -2.84 -11.07 -2.84
N GLY A 136 -3.87 -11.56 -2.14
CA GLY A 136 -4.63 -12.74 -2.53
C GLY A 136 -5.16 -12.71 -3.97
N ASN A 137 -5.65 -11.57 -4.44
CA ASN A 137 -6.19 -11.42 -5.79
C ASN A 137 -5.21 -10.77 -6.79
N ALA A 138 -3.94 -10.57 -6.45
CA ALA A 138 -2.99 -9.82 -7.31
C ALA A 138 -2.90 -10.41 -8.74
N ALA A 139 -2.95 -11.72 -8.89
CA ALA A 139 -2.91 -12.39 -10.19
C ALA A 139 -4.16 -12.18 -11.07
N LYS A 140 -5.23 -11.64 -10.53
CA LYS A 140 -6.45 -11.33 -11.28
C LYS A 140 -6.38 -10.03 -12.09
N PHE A 141 -5.27 -9.30 -11.99
CA PHE A 141 -5.06 -8.02 -12.68
C PHE A 141 -3.98 -8.13 -13.77
N PRO A 142 -4.19 -8.92 -14.85
CA PRO A 142 -3.15 -9.21 -15.84
C PRO A 142 -2.70 -7.98 -16.64
N LYS A 143 -3.55 -6.93 -16.71
CA LYS A 143 -3.25 -5.67 -17.40
C LYS A 143 -2.55 -4.66 -16.49
N ALA A 144 -2.63 -4.84 -15.17
CA ALA A 144 -1.99 -3.95 -14.22
C ALA A 144 -0.49 -4.20 -14.11
N THR A 145 0.22 -3.20 -13.62
CA THR A 145 1.59 -3.36 -13.13
C THR A 145 1.57 -3.48 -11.61
N ILE A 146 2.09 -4.57 -11.08
CA ILE A 146 2.25 -4.76 -9.63
C ILE A 146 3.44 -3.94 -9.15
N ILE A 147 3.26 -3.17 -8.07
CA ILE A 147 4.31 -2.38 -7.41
C ILE A 147 4.54 -2.96 -6.02
N VAL A 148 5.72 -3.49 -5.78
CA VAL A 148 6.08 -4.17 -4.53
C VAL A 148 7.56 -4.02 -4.23
N GLN A 149 8.00 -4.07 -2.97
CA GLN A 149 9.41 -4.04 -2.63
C GLN A 149 10.09 -5.37 -3.02
N ARG A 150 11.33 -5.29 -3.48
CA ARG A 150 12.13 -6.48 -3.87
C ARG A 150 12.33 -7.45 -2.71
N ASP A 151 12.52 -6.91 -1.49
CA ASP A 151 12.71 -7.74 -0.31
C ASP A 151 11.43 -8.52 0.05
N GLU A 152 10.25 -8.00 -0.28
CA GLU A 152 8.98 -8.69 -0.12
C GLU A 152 8.86 -9.90 -1.06
N ILE A 153 9.19 -9.71 -2.34
CA ILE A 153 9.22 -10.80 -3.32
C ILE A 153 10.22 -11.87 -2.87
N ARG A 154 11.43 -11.45 -2.47
CA ARG A 154 12.43 -12.37 -1.98
C ARG A 154 11.88 -13.21 -0.83
N ASN A 155 11.24 -12.59 0.16
CA ASN A 155 10.71 -13.31 1.31
C ASN A 155 9.53 -14.22 0.96
N ALA A 156 8.64 -13.81 0.03
CA ALA A 156 7.53 -14.64 -0.41
C ALA A 156 8.00 -15.93 -1.11
N PHE A 157 9.05 -15.85 -1.93
CA PHE A 157 9.58 -17.00 -2.68
C PHE A 157 10.60 -17.83 -1.89
N TRP A 158 11.37 -17.22 -1.00
CA TRP A 158 12.40 -17.83 -0.17
C TRP A 158 12.32 -17.25 1.25
N PRO A 159 11.29 -17.62 2.01
CA PRO A 159 11.07 -17.01 3.33
C PRO A 159 12.22 -17.32 4.29
N GLU A 160 12.58 -16.32 5.07
CA GLU A 160 13.46 -16.52 6.21
C GLU A 160 12.77 -17.42 7.24
N HIS A 161 13.55 -18.11 8.07
CA HIS A 161 13.00 -19.03 9.06
C HIS A 161 11.96 -18.31 9.95
N GLY A 162 10.76 -18.88 10.00
CA GLY A 162 9.65 -18.36 10.81
C GLY A 162 8.81 -17.24 10.14
N THR A 163 9.16 -16.76 8.92
CA THR A 163 8.43 -15.66 8.27
C THR A 163 7.46 -16.09 7.18
N GLY A 164 7.42 -17.39 6.83
CA GLY A 164 6.67 -17.88 5.66
C GLY A 164 5.19 -18.20 5.89
N GLY A 165 4.68 -18.07 7.12
CA GLY A 165 3.39 -18.66 7.52
C GLY A 165 2.16 -18.09 6.81
N ASN A 166 2.18 -16.84 6.39
CA ASN A 166 1.03 -16.15 5.78
C ASN A 166 1.18 -15.92 4.27
N TYR A 167 2.23 -16.43 3.65
CA TYR A 167 2.43 -16.39 2.20
C TYR A 167 1.81 -17.64 1.55
N ILE A 168 0.81 -17.45 0.70
CA ILE A 168 0.14 -18.56 -0.01
C ILE A 168 0.75 -18.67 -1.42
N PRO A 169 1.45 -19.77 -1.74
CA PRO A 169 2.09 -19.93 -3.05
C PRO A 169 1.16 -19.72 -4.24
N GLY A 170 -0.11 -20.12 -4.11
CA GLY A 170 -1.14 -19.90 -5.13
C GLY A 170 -1.44 -18.43 -5.45
N ASP A 171 -1.14 -17.50 -4.53
CA ASP A 171 -1.36 -16.08 -4.73
C ASP A 171 -0.22 -15.41 -5.52
N PHE A 172 1.02 -15.84 -5.29
CA PHE A 172 2.18 -15.15 -5.85
C PHE A 172 2.94 -15.92 -6.94
N PHE A 173 2.85 -17.24 -7.03
CA PHE A 173 3.47 -17.99 -8.12
C PHE A 173 2.97 -17.55 -9.50
N PRO A 174 1.67 -17.26 -9.70
CA PRO A 174 1.19 -16.75 -10.98
C PRO A 174 1.79 -15.39 -11.40
N LEU A 175 2.37 -14.64 -10.46
CA LEU A 175 3.00 -13.34 -10.76
C LEU A 175 4.40 -13.49 -11.38
N ARG A 176 4.96 -14.72 -11.42
CA ARG A 176 6.33 -14.97 -11.93
C ARG A 176 6.41 -14.77 -13.43
N LYS A 177 7.36 -13.94 -13.85
CA LYS A 177 7.88 -13.84 -15.20
C LYS A 177 9.40 -13.85 -15.07
N PRO A 178 10.14 -14.44 -15.97
CA PRO A 178 9.81 -15.28 -17.17
C PRO A 178 9.99 -16.79 -16.94
N TYR A 179 10.08 -17.28 -15.69
CA TYR A 179 10.59 -18.61 -15.36
C TYR A 179 9.76 -19.80 -15.89
N ASP A 180 8.50 -19.60 -16.15
CA ASP A 180 7.54 -20.63 -16.57
C ASP A 180 6.86 -20.29 -17.88
N ASN A 181 7.41 -19.34 -18.67
CA ASN A 181 6.81 -18.86 -19.92
C ASN A 181 5.33 -18.48 -19.77
N ASN A 182 4.93 -18.06 -18.56
CA ASN A 182 3.54 -17.67 -18.30
C ASN A 182 3.25 -16.32 -18.97
N ILE A 183 2.63 -16.36 -20.15
CA ILE A 183 2.24 -15.17 -20.90
C ILE A 183 1.19 -14.33 -20.19
N ASN A 184 0.47 -14.91 -19.24
CA ASN A 184 -0.55 -14.23 -18.44
C ASN A 184 0.00 -13.61 -17.14
N ALA A 185 1.30 -13.81 -16.85
CA ALA A 185 1.91 -13.21 -15.68
C ALA A 185 1.91 -11.68 -15.79
N VAL A 186 1.58 -11.02 -14.69
CA VAL A 186 1.47 -9.55 -14.63
C VAL A 186 2.83 -8.86 -14.77
N ASN A 187 2.84 -7.61 -15.20
CA ASN A 187 4.02 -6.76 -15.13
C ASN A 187 4.32 -6.40 -13.67
N MET A 188 5.60 -6.22 -13.34
CA MET A 188 6.00 -5.94 -11.96
C MET A 188 7.13 -4.92 -11.90
N ILE A 189 6.96 -3.94 -11.02
CA ILE A 189 8.00 -3.00 -10.62
C ILE A 189 8.47 -3.41 -9.22
N GLN A 190 9.70 -3.90 -9.13
CA GLN A 190 10.34 -4.28 -7.88
C GLN A 190 11.09 -3.07 -7.31
N LEU A 191 10.54 -2.45 -6.29
CA LEU A 191 11.13 -1.28 -5.65
C LEU A 191 12.27 -1.65 -4.69
N ASN A 192 13.13 -0.67 -4.45
CA ASN A 192 14.09 -0.68 -3.35
C ASN A 192 14.11 0.71 -2.70
N GLY A 193 13.03 1.04 -1.98
CA GLY A 193 12.84 2.35 -1.36
C GLY A 193 11.49 2.98 -1.71
N ASP A 194 11.42 4.28 -1.54
CA ASP A 194 10.22 5.07 -1.83
C ASP A 194 10.01 5.24 -3.35
N HIS A 195 8.75 5.46 -3.75
CA HIS A 195 8.42 5.63 -5.16
C HIS A 195 7.20 6.54 -5.35
N ASP A 196 7.33 7.56 -6.17
CA ASP A 196 6.22 8.39 -6.63
C ASP A 196 5.59 7.75 -7.87
N ILE A 197 4.37 7.22 -7.73
CA ILE A 197 3.72 6.41 -8.77
C ILE A 197 3.55 7.18 -10.09
N PHE A 198 3.20 8.46 -10.02
CA PHE A 198 2.94 9.29 -11.19
C PHE A 198 3.95 10.42 -11.41
N GLY A 199 4.94 10.57 -10.51
CA GLY A 199 5.97 11.61 -10.57
C GLY A 199 5.43 13.02 -10.28
N ASP A 200 4.29 13.13 -9.58
CA ASP A 200 3.61 14.41 -9.29
C ASP A 200 3.40 14.67 -7.80
N GLY A 201 3.92 13.81 -6.93
CA GLY A 201 3.86 13.96 -5.48
C GLY A 201 2.50 13.67 -4.86
N THR A 202 1.56 13.10 -5.62
CA THR A 202 0.21 12.82 -5.13
C THR A 202 0.06 11.44 -4.49
N LEU A 203 0.69 10.42 -5.09
CA LEU A 203 0.68 9.03 -4.62
C LEU A 203 2.11 8.56 -4.43
N ILE A 204 2.55 8.46 -3.17
CA ILE A 204 3.93 8.07 -2.85
C ILE A 204 3.94 6.79 -2.04
N VAL A 205 4.53 5.75 -2.58
CA VAL A 205 4.87 4.54 -1.85
C VAL A 205 6.04 4.86 -0.92
N LYS A 206 5.93 4.47 0.34
CA LYS A 206 6.93 4.65 1.39
C LYS A 206 7.38 3.27 1.87
N ARG A 207 8.65 2.90 1.59
CA ARG A 207 9.21 1.66 2.14
C ARG A 207 9.25 1.74 3.65
N TRP A 208 8.67 0.76 4.33
CA TRP A 208 8.63 0.74 5.79
C TRP A 208 8.73 -0.69 6.32
N VAL A 209 9.93 -1.10 6.69
CA VAL A 209 10.18 -2.46 7.20
C VAL A 209 9.73 -2.57 8.64
N ALA A 210 8.61 -3.21 8.87
CA ALA A 210 8.10 -3.52 10.21
C ALA A 210 7.41 -4.89 10.23
N HIS A 211 6.31 -5.05 9.49
CA HIS A 211 5.51 -6.27 9.45
C HIS A 211 6.22 -7.40 8.68
N THR A 212 6.73 -7.08 7.50
CA THR A 212 7.52 -7.99 6.66
C THR A 212 8.81 -7.30 6.20
N PRO A 213 9.79 -8.06 5.63
CA PRO A 213 11.04 -7.47 5.12
C PRO A 213 10.85 -6.40 4.05
N GLY A 214 9.77 -6.50 3.30
CA GLY A 214 9.44 -5.57 2.21
C GLY A 214 8.15 -4.81 2.41
N SER A 215 7.62 -4.72 3.63
CA SER A 215 6.39 -3.95 3.87
C SER A 215 6.56 -2.47 3.52
N GLN A 216 5.46 -1.89 3.04
CA GLN A 216 5.39 -0.50 2.60
C GLN A 216 4.03 0.11 2.91
N MET A 217 4.00 1.42 3.05
CA MET A 217 2.80 2.24 3.17
C MET A 217 2.62 3.06 1.90
N MET A 218 1.47 3.73 1.72
CA MET A 218 1.29 4.67 0.63
C MET A 218 0.63 5.95 1.14
N THR A 219 1.15 7.10 0.75
CA THR A 219 0.48 8.38 0.97
C THR A 219 -0.35 8.77 -0.24
N VAL A 220 -1.56 9.28 0.03
CA VAL A 220 -2.50 9.78 -0.98
C VAL A 220 -2.86 11.22 -0.64
N LYS A 221 -2.53 12.16 -1.52
CA LYS A 221 -2.84 13.58 -1.31
C LYS A 221 -4.20 13.91 -1.93
N LEU A 222 -5.18 14.13 -1.07
CA LEU A 222 -6.56 14.45 -1.43
C LEU A 222 -6.85 15.93 -1.21
N LYS A 223 -7.72 16.50 -2.05
CA LYS A 223 -7.99 17.94 -2.07
C LYS A 223 -8.69 18.43 -0.79
N ASN A 224 -9.76 17.76 -0.41
CA ASN A 224 -10.59 18.16 0.73
C ASN A 224 -10.25 17.39 2.00
N THR A 225 -9.91 16.10 1.87
CA THR A 225 -9.56 15.23 3.00
C THR A 225 -8.17 15.58 3.58
N GLY A 226 -7.22 15.96 2.74
CA GLY A 226 -5.81 16.19 3.10
C GLY A 226 -4.95 14.99 2.75
N LEU A 227 -3.85 14.78 3.47
CA LEU A 227 -2.97 13.64 3.28
C LEU A 227 -3.53 12.41 3.97
N VAL A 228 -3.75 11.32 3.24
CA VAL A 228 -4.12 10.02 3.79
C VAL A 228 -2.92 9.09 3.73
N ILE A 229 -2.64 8.38 4.82
CA ILE A 229 -1.61 7.34 4.89
C ILE A 229 -2.31 5.99 4.92
N LEU A 230 -2.14 5.18 3.87
CA LEU A 230 -2.58 3.79 3.83
C LEU A 230 -1.47 2.92 4.41
N THR A 231 -1.74 2.29 5.53
CA THR A 231 -0.68 1.72 6.37
C THR A 231 -0.35 0.26 6.08
N GLY A 232 -1.25 -0.48 5.40
CA GLY A 232 -1.18 -1.94 5.41
C GLY A 232 -1.06 -2.43 6.86
N ASP A 233 -0.29 -3.47 7.09
CA ASP A 233 -0.09 -4.08 8.40
C ASP A 233 1.04 -3.45 9.24
N ASN A 234 1.57 -2.31 8.79
CA ASN A 234 2.42 -1.50 9.68
C ASN A 234 1.59 -0.80 10.78
N VAL A 235 0.25 -0.81 10.68
CA VAL A 235 -0.69 -0.44 11.75
C VAL A 235 -1.95 -1.28 11.62
N TYR A 236 -2.32 -1.99 12.66
CA TYR A 236 -3.57 -2.77 12.70
C TYR A 236 -4.75 -1.94 13.21
N PHE A 237 -4.59 -1.27 14.36
CA PHE A 237 -5.60 -0.45 15.00
C PHE A 237 -5.11 0.99 15.20
N ARG A 238 -6.02 1.94 15.23
CA ARG A 238 -5.68 3.31 15.64
C ARG A 238 -5.05 3.34 17.02
N GLU A 239 -5.52 2.48 17.90
CA GLU A 239 -5.00 2.29 19.26
C GLU A 239 -3.49 1.91 19.28
N ASN A 240 -2.98 1.19 18.27
CA ASN A 240 -1.56 0.88 18.16
C ASN A 240 -0.70 2.16 18.12
N VAL A 241 -1.10 3.13 17.30
CA VAL A 241 -0.41 4.42 17.14
C VAL A 241 -0.60 5.29 18.38
N GLU A 242 -1.83 5.38 18.89
CA GLU A 242 -2.19 6.24 20.03
C GLU A 242 -1.48 5.82 21.31
N LYS A 243 -1.42 4.52 21.58
CA LYS A 243 -0.82 3.96 22.80
C LYS A 243 0.58 3.41 22.61
N ASN A 244 1.14 3.52 21.42
CA ASN A 244 2.46 2.99 21.05
C ASN A 244 2.59 1.48 21.30
N LEU A 245 1.57 0.70 20.93
CA LEU A 245 1.46 -0.75 21.14
C LEU A 245 1.63 -1.50 19.82
N PRO A 246 2.83 -2.00 19.47
CA PRO A 246 3.03 -2.81 18.28
C PRO A 246 2.30 -4.17 18.38
N PRO A 247 2.17 -4.92 17.28
CA PRO A 247 1.64 -6.30 17.35
C PRO A 247 2.57 -7.23 18.13
N SER A 248 2.11 -8.45 18.36
CA SER A 248 2.93 -9.51 18.95
C SER A 248 4.17 -9.80 18.07
N ILE A 249 5.21 -10.31 18.70
CA ILE A 249 6.48 -10.64 18.03
C ILE A 249 6.29 -11.60 16.85
N GLY A 250 5.27 -12.45 16.88
CA GLY A 250 4.95 -13.38 15.80
C GLY A 250 4.46 -12.72 14.51
N LEU A 251 4.05 -11.43 14.58
CA LEU A 251 3.63 -10.62 13.44
C LEU A 251 4.57 -9.44 13.16
N ALA A 252 5.72 -9.40 13.83
CA ALA A 252 6.67 -8.30 13.73
C ALA A 252 8.01 -8.80 13.20
N TYR A 253 8.25 -8.65 11.88
CA TYR A 253 9.57 -8.93 11.32
C TYR A 253 10.64 -8.02 11.93
N HIS A 254 10.33 -6.72 12.04
CA HIS A 254 11.23 -5.72 12.60
C HIS A 254 10.49 -4.86 13.65
N PRO A 255 10.49 -5.26 14.94
CA PRO A 255 9.68 -4.61 15.98
C PRO A 255 9.91 -3.10 16.11
N THR A 256 11.15 -2.62 15.98
CA THR A 256 11.46 -1.19 16.06
C THR A 256 10.88 -0.40 14.88
N GLY A 257 10.63 -1.05 13.74
CA GLY A 257 9.98 -0.45 12.57
C GLY A 257 8.56 0.04 12.87
N TYR A 258 7.83 -0.65 13.76
CA TYR A 258 6.51 -0.21 14.17
C TYR A 258 6.56 1.10 14.97
N TYR A 259 7.49 1.22 15.91
CA TYR A 259 7.62 2.45 16.71
C TYR A 259 7.98 3.66 15.85
N THR A 260 8.87 3.47 14.89
CA THR A 260 9.22 4.53 13.94
C THR A 260 8.07 4.87 13.00
N ALA A 261 7.24 3.88 12.59
CA ALA A 261 6.03 4.11 11.80
C ALA A 261 5.02 4.96 12.59
N TYR A 262 4.76 4.59 13.84
CA TYR A 262 3.81 5.31 14.69
C TYR A 262 4.25 6.74 14.96
N GLU A 263 5.54 6.94 15.20
CA GLU A 263 6.10 8.28 15.40
C GLU A 263 5.99 9.12 14.13
N TRP A 264 6.34 8.57 12.97
CA TRP A 264 6.20 9.25 11.69
C TRP A 264 4.74 9.64 11.39
N ILE A 265 3.79 8.75 11.67
CA ILE A 265 2.35 9.03 11.51
C ILE A 265 1.94 10.19 12.42
N ARG A 266 2.27 10.14 13.72
CA ARG A 266 1.95 11.22 14.67
C ARG A 266 2.55 12.56 14.25
N GLN A 267 3.82 12.58 13.84
CA GLN A 267 4.49 13.80 13.36
C GLN A 267 3.85 14.35 12.08
N THR A 268 3.47 13.47 11.17
CA THR A 268 2.79 13.85 9.93
C THR A 268 1.43 14.49 10.24
N MET A 269 0.64 13.89 11.13
CA MET A 269 -0.66 14.44 11.55
C MET A 269 -0.52 15.76 12.32
N ALA A 270 0.55 15.93 13.08
CA ALA A 270 0.81 17.18 13.82
C ALA A 270 1.29 18.33 12.92
N SER A 271 1.96 18.02 11.80
CA SER A 271 2.57 19.01 10.91
C SER A 271 1.66 19.46 9.76
N GLN A 272 0.64 18.70 9.42
CA GLN A 272 -0.28 19.01 8.33
C GLN A 272 -1.63 18.31 8.52
N LYS A 273 -2.63 18.70 7.71
CA LYS A 273 -3.92 18.00 7.66
C LYS A 273 -3.69 16.60 7.10
N ALA A 274 -3.62 15.61 7.98
CA ALA A 274 -3.39 14.22 7.61
C ALA A 274 -4.22 13.26 8.49
N ASP A 275 -4.50 12.08 7.96
CA ASP A 275 -5.08 10.95 8.68
C ASP A 275 -4.48 9.64 8.14
N TYR A 276 -4.72 8.52 8.82
CA TYR A 276 -4.25 7.21 8.37
C TYR A 276 -5.37 6.18 8.41
N PHE A 277 -5.31 5.26 7.46
CA PHE A 277 -6.32 4.22 7.26
C PHE A 277 -5.63 2.85 7.30
N THR A 278 -6.18 1.97 8.14
CA THR A 278 -5.68 0.61 8.37
C THR A 278 -6.56 -0.39 7.64
N ALA A 279 -6.06 -1.60 7.41
CA ALA A 279 -6.84 -2.68 6.79
C ALA A 279 -7.75 -3.41 7.80
N HIS A 280 -7.40 -3.39 9.11
CA HIS A 280 -7.93 -4.34 10.09
C HIS A 280 -8.60 -3.73 11.32
N ASP A 281 -8.75 -2.41 11.40
CA ASP A 281 -9.40 -1.75 12.54
C ASP A 281 -10.94 -1.79 12.39
N PRO A 282 -11.68 -2.57 13.21
CA PRO A 282 -13.14 -2.67 13.06
C PRO A 282 -13.86 -1.37 13.39
N ASP A 283 -13.35 -0.57 14.34
CA ASP A 283 -13.98 0.69 14.75
C ASP A 283 -13.72 1.77 13.70
N ALA A 284 -12.50 1.89 13.21
CA ALA A 284 -12.17 2.77 12.10
C ALA A 284 -12.96 2.39 10.84
N TRP A 285 -13.05 1.09 10.53
CA TRP A 285 -13.83 0.59 9.39
C TRP A 285 -15.31 0.95 9.50
N LYS A 286 -15.90 0.81 10.68
CA LYS A 286 -17.31 1.17 10.91
C LYS A 286 -17.57 2.64 10.63
N ALA A 287 -16.67 3.52 11.02
CA ALA A 287 -16.77 4.98 10.84
C ALA A 287 -16.42 5.45 9.42
N MET A 288 -15.69 4.64 8.63
CA MET A 288 -15.15 5.00 7.33
C MET A 288 -16.26 5.11 6.26
N LYS A 289 -16.12 6.06 5.32
CA LYS A 289 -16.87 6.05 4.06
C LYS A 289 -16.43 4.84 3.24
N LYS A 290 -17.40 4.08 2.75
CA LYS A 290 -17.17 2.90 1.90
C LYS A 290 -17.76 3.14 0.52
N ALA A 291 -17.20 2.48 -0.51
CA ALA A 291 -17.77 2.54 -1.85
C ALA A 291 -19.29 2.24 -1.86
N PRO A 292 -20.08 3.02 -2.63
CA PRO A 292 -19.68 3.99 -3.66
C PRO A 292 -19.27 5.38 -3.14
N ALA A 293 -19.38 5.68 -1.85
CA ALA A 293 -18.88 6.93 -1.29
C ALA A 293 -17.33 6.96 -1.28
N PHE A 294 -16.74 8.16 -1.40
CA PHE A 294 -15.31 8.34 -1.54
C PHE A 294 -14.78 9.49 -0.66
N TYR A 295 -13.48 9.56 -0.57
CA TYR A 295 -12.70 10.67 -0.04
C TYR A 295 -12.05 11.43 -1.20
N ASP A 296 -11.97 12.77 -1.10
CA ASP A 296 -11.42 13.67 -2.13
C ASP A 296 -10.60 14.84 -1.53
#